data_0588e747949852f7eeca166bc879cb8c
#
_entry.id   0588e747949852f7eeca166bc879cb8c
#
_cell.length_a   1.000
_cell.length_b   1.000
_cell.length_c   1.000
_cell.angle_alpha   90.00
_cell.angle_beta   90.00
_cell.angle_gamma   90.00
#
_symmetry.space_group_name_H-M   'P 1'
#
loop_
_entity.id
_entity.type
_entity.pdbx_description
1 polymer ?
#
loop_
_entity_poly.entity_id
_entity_poly.type
_entity_poly.pdbx_seq_one_letter_code
_entity_poly.pdbx_strand_id
1 'polypeptide(L)'
;YRPCLRCRPELAPGRALMDAVPRLARLAAQRIAAGALNGQSVADLAGDLGVSERHLRRALERQLGVSPAELAQTHRLLLAKRLLAETSLPVTRVAFASGFQSLRRFNAVFRERYRLSPSALRRAAPSGPAGSVTPAGDFVTLTLAYRPPLDWPLLLGRLAQDAVPGVISVDGGRYARAVRLEGRTGAIMASNVEAKSHLEVAVSLSLLPALMPLLARLRHLFDLDAEPSMVDAHLAQHGLGRSVRRHPGIRIPGAMEGFEVALRSLLDEEDQGLLERVVGVLGEGLETGIPQVRRLGPTAARVAQAGASALVQLGVSRRRAEAVAAVARAMAEGGLRLQPGSDVVATHRALLEIEGVGERSATIIVMRALYWPDAFPTADPALQRAAGAASRRELREQAERWRPWRAYAAQHLWLEEEPSPVIPSAARDPARPS
;
A
#
# COMPACT_ATOMS: atom_id res chain seq x y z
N TYR A 1 -26.38 11.48 -0.23
CA TYR A 1 -25.19 11.16 0.59
C TYR A 1 -25.16 9.65 0.81
N ARG A 2 -24.33 8.90 0.07
CA ARG A 2 -24.10 7.49 0.35
C ARG A 2 -23.05 7.40 1.43
N PRO A 3 -23.28 6.69 2.56
CA PRO A 3 -22.28 6.57 3.60
C PRO A 3 -21.03 5.87 3.04
N CYS A 4 -19.91 6.55 3.06
CA CYS A 4 -18.61 5.95 2.81
C CYS A 4 -18.22 5.19 4.08
N LEU A 5 -17.96 3.87 3.98
CA LEU A 5 -17.53 3.04 5.11
C LEU A 5 -16.21 3.51 5.74
N ARG A 6 -15.41 4.33 5.01
CA ARG A 6 -14.24 5.02 5.54
C ARG A 6 -14.57 6.21 6.45
N CYS A 7 -15.75 6.80 6.25
CA CYS A 7 -16.22 7.93 7.06
C CYS A 7 -16.99 7.48 8.32
N ARG A 8 -17.13 6.18 8.54
CA ARG A 8 -17.79 5.61 9.72
C ARG A 8 -16.82 4.75 10.51
N PRO A 9 -16.05 5.36 11.43
CA PRO A 9 -15.10 4.64 12.27
C PRO A 9 -15.77 3.61 13.19
N GLU A 10 -17.05 3.78 13.51
CA GLU A 10 -17.86 2.81 14.26
C GLU A 10 -18.03 1.47 13.50
N LEU A 11 -17.78 1.45 12.20
CA LEU A 11 -17.79 0.25 11.36
C LEU A 11 -16.39 -0.38 11.18
N ALA A 12 -15.38 0.13 11.91
CA ALA A 12 -14.06 -0.47 11.92
C ALA A 12 -14.09 -1.91 12.45
N PRO A 13 -13.23 -2.82 11.93
CA PRO A 13 -13.22 -4.22 12.36
C PRO A 13 -13.01 -4.33 13.89
N GLY A 14 -13.94 -4.95 14.58
CA GLY A 14 -13.85 -5.22 16.03
C GLY A 14 -15.09 -4.89 16.85
N ARG A 15 -16.11 -4.26 16.28
CA ARG A 15 -17.34 -3.89 17.01
C ARG A 15 -18.59 -4.59 16.51
N ALA A 16 -18.74 -5.83 16.58
CA ALA A 16 -19.97 -6.59 16.48
C ALA A 16 -20.06 -7.58 15.30
N LEU A 17 -20.53 -8.75 15.65
CA LEU A 17 -21.03 -9.81 14.75
C LEU A 17 -22.16 -9.35 13.80
N MET A 18 -22.74 -8.16 14.01
CA MET A 18 -23.83 -7.60 13.19
C MET A 18 -23.36 -6.96 11.87
N ASP A 19 -22.04 -6.73 11.67
CA ASP A 19 -21.51 -6.00 10.50
C ASP A 19 -20.81 -6.88 9.47
N ALA A 20 -21.07 -8.18 9.46
CA ALA A 20 -20.45 -9.11 8.51
C ALA A 20 -20.75 -8.75 7.03
N VAL A 21 -21.98 -8.31 6.73
CA VAL A 21 -22.39 -7.97 5.35
C VAL A 21 -21.73 -6.67 4.85
N PRO A 22 -21.73 -5.56 5.62
CA PRO A 22 -20.98 -4.35 5.24
C PRO A 22 -19.47 -4.59 5.10
N ARG A 23 -18.87 -5.40 5.98
CA ARG A 23 -17.46 -5.79 5.90
C ARG A 23 -17.17 -6.56 4.62
N LEU A 24 -17.97 -7.57 4.30
CA LEU A 24 -17.85 -8.37 3.08
C LEU A 24 -17.97 -7.48 1.83
N ALA A 25 -18.99 -6.63 1.77
CA ALA A 25 -19.21 -5.74 0.64
C ALA A 25 -18.04 -4.78 0.43
N ARG A 26 -17.47 -4.23 1.51
CA ARG A 26 -16.29 -3.38 1.47
C ARG A 26 -15.06 -4.12 0.93
N LEU A 27 -14.77 -5.31 1.46
CA LEU A 27 -13.62 -6.11 1.01
C LEU A 27 -13.78 -6.51 -0.46
N ALA A 28 -14.97 -6.93 -0.86
CA ALA A 28 -15.26 -7.26 -2.25
C ALA A 28 -15.08 -6.03 -3.17
N ALA A 29 -15.61 -4.87 -2.78
CA ALA A 29 -15.47 -3.64 -3.54
C ALA A 29 -14.01 -3.21 -3.69
N GLN A 30 -13.20 -3.32 -2.64
CA GLN A 30 -11.76 -3.04 -2.69
C GLN A 30 -11.04 -3.99 -3.66
N ARG A 31 -11.31 -5.29 -3.60
CA ARG A 31 -10.72 -6.27 -4.52
C ARG A 31 -11.16 -6.04 -5.97
N ILE A 32 -12.42 -5.71 -6.20
CA ILE A 32 -12.94 -5.39 -7.54
C ILE A 32 -12.28 -4.11 -8.06
N ALA A 33 -12.15 -3.07 -7.25
CA ALA A 33 -11.45 -1.84 -7.61
C ALA A 33 -9.97 -2.09 -7.93
N ALA A 34 -9.34 -3.05 -7.25
CA ALA A 34 -7.97 -3.51 -7.54
C ALA A 34 -7.87 -4.42 -8.77
N GLY A 35 -8.97 -4.71 -9.48
CA GLY A 35 -8.97 -5.48 -10.72
C GLY A 35 -9.15 -6.99 -10.55
N ALA A 36 -9.58 -7.51 -9.40
CA ALA A 36 -9.76 -8.94 -9.21
C ALA A 36 -10.61 -9.61 -10.30
N LEU A 37 -11.66 -8.93 -10.78
CA LEU A 37 -12.51 -9.46 -11.85
C LEU A 37 -11.96 -9.22 -13.27
N ASN A 38 -10.71 -8.83 -13.46
CA ASN A 38 -10.07 -8.75 -14.77
C ASN A 38 -9.62 -10.13 -15.30
N GLY A 39 -9.31 -11.05 -14.40
CA GLY A 39 -8.88 -12.40 -14.73
C GLY A 39 -9.61 -13.51 -13.98
N GLN A 40 -10.41 -13.16 -12.95
CA GLN A 40 -11.16 -14.10 -12.13
C GLN A 40 -12.66 -13.98 -12.37
N SER A 41 -13.40 -15.06 -12.11
CA SER A 41 -14.86 -15.05 -12.06
C SER A 41 -15.37 -14.48 -10.72
N VAL A 42 -16.67 -14.15 -10.65
CA VAL A 42 -17.31 -13.73 -9.40
C VAL A 42 -17.33 -14.90 -8.38
N ALA A 43 -17.40 -16.13 -8.87
CA ALA A 43 -17.33 -17.32 -8.03
C ALA A 43 -15.95 -17.49 -7.37
N ASP A 44 -14.87 -17.26 -8.12
CA ASP A 44 -13.50 -17.31 -7.57
C ASP A 44 -13.30 -16.22 -6.51
N LEU A 45 -13.74 -15.00 -6.78
CA LEU A 45 -13.68 -13.91 -5.81
C LEU A 45 -14.47 -14.22 -4.54
N ALA A 46 -15.65 -14.85 -4.68
CA ALA A 46 -16.48 -15.27 -3.55
C ALA A 46 -15.76 -16.37 -2.74
N GLY A 47 -15.18 -17.36 -3.41
CA GLY A 47 -14.36 -18.41 -2.77
C GLY A 47 -13.18 -17.83 -2.00
N ASP A 48 -12.46 -16.88 -2.58
CA ASP A 48 -11.36 -16.15 -1.91
C ASP A 48 -11.80 -15.38 -0.65
N LEU A 49 -13.06 -14.96 -0.60
CA LEU A 49 -13.67 -14.27 0.54
C LEU A 49 -14.39 -15.21 1.51
N GLY A 50 -14.34 -16.53 1.27
CA GLY A 50 -14.94 -17.55 2.12
C GLY A 50 -16.47 -17.56 2.09
N VAL A 51 -17.11 -17.12 0.99
CA VAL A 51 -18.56 -17.04 0.85
C VAL A 51 -19.04 -17.62 -0.49
N SER A 52 -20.35 -17.89 -0.61
CA SER A 52 -20.94 -18.24 -1.90
C SER A 52 -21.11 -17.03 -2.82
N GLU A 53 -21.06 -17.23 -4.12
CA GLU A 53 -21.31 -16.17 -5.12
C GLU A 53 -22.64 -15.44 -4.89
N ARG A 54 -23.71 -16.19 -4.56
CA ARG A 54 -25.02 -15.61 -4.26
C ARG A 54 -24.95 -14.66 -3.05
N HIS A 55 -24.21 -15.04 -2.02
CA HIS A 55 -24.05 -14.21 -0.82
C HIS A 55 -23.27 -12.94 -1.14
N LEU A 56 -22.19 -13.05 -1.91
CA LEU A 56 -21.37 -11.92 -2.36
C LEU A 56 -22.20 -10.92 -3.19
N ARG A 57 -22.98 -11.40 -4.18
CA ARG A 57 -23.87 -10.55 -4.99
C ARG A 57 -24.86 -9.78 -4.12
N ARG A 58 -25.58 -10.48 -3.25
CA ARG A 58 -26.54 -9.86 -2.33
C ARG A 58 -25.90 -8.84 -1.38
N ALA A 59 -24.69 -9.11 -0.88
CA ALA A 59 -23.97 -8.17 -0.03
C ALA A 59 -23.64 -6.85 -0.79
N LEU A 60 -23.13 -6.93 -2.02
CA LEU A 60 -22.83 -5.76 -2.84
C LEU A 60 -24.10 -5.00 -3.26
N GLU A 61 -25.14 -5.70 -3.71
CA GLU A 61 -26.41 -5.10 -4.09
C GLU A 61 -27.06 -4.36 -2.90
N ARG A 62 -27.08 -4.96 -1.70
CA ARG A 62 -27.63 -4.33 -0.49
C ARG A 62 -26.86 -3.09 -0.04
N GLN A 63 -25.51 -3.13 -0.13
CA GLN A 63 -24.65 -2.06 0.40
C GLN A 63 -24.35 -0.98 -0.64
N LEU A 64 -24.19 -1.34 -1.89
CA LEU A 64 -23.75 -0.44 -2.96
C LEU A 64 -24.79 -0.23 -4.06
N GLY A 65 -25.83 -1.04 -4.10
CA GLY A 65 -26.90 -0.98 -5.11
C GLY A 65 -26.47 -1.44 -6.51
N VAL A 66 -25.37 -2.20 -6.60
CA VAL A 66 -24.82 -2.67 -7.89
C VAL A 66 -24.30 -4.09 -7.78
N SER A 67 -24.31 -4.82 -8.88
CA SER A 67 -23.70 -6.15 -8.97
C SER A 67 -22.16 -6.07 -9.03
N PRO A 68 -21.45 -7.17 -8.70
CA PRO A 68 -19.98 -7.23 -8.84
C PRO A 68 -19.49 -6.87 -10.25
N ALA A 69 -20.18 -7.34 -11.29
CA ALA A 69 -19.83 -7.10 -12.69
C ALA A 69 -19.97 -5.61 -13.08
N GLU A 70 -21.07 -4.97 -12.66
CA GLU A 70 -21.30 -3.54 -12.89
C GLU A 70 -20.28 -2.68 -12.17
N LEU A 71 -19.93 -3.05 -10.93
CA LEU A 71 -18.89 -2.37 -10.15
C LEU A 71 -17.53 -2.48 -10.85
N ALA A 72 -17.15 -3.68 -11.31
CA ALA A 72 -15.92 -3.89 -12.07
C ALA A 72 -15.89 -3.09 -13.37
N GLN A 73 -17.00 -3.08 -14.12
CA GLN A 73 -17.11 -2.31 -15.35
C GLN A 73 -16.98 -0.80 -15.09
N THR A 74 -17.56 -0.31 -14.00
CA THR A 74 -17.46 1.10 -13.60
C THR A 74 -15.99 1.47 -13.31
N HIS A 75 -15.25 0.65 -12.54
CA HIS A 75 -13.84 0.91 -12.26
C HIS A 75 -12.97 0.88 -13.51
N ARG A 76 -13.19 -0.09 -14.41
CA ARG A 76 -12.50 -0.14 -15.71
C ARG A 76 -12.74 1.11 -16.55
N LEU A 77 -13.99 1.57 -16.65
CA LEU A 77 -14.34 2.76 -17.42
C LEU A 77 -13.78 4.04 -16.81
N LEU A 78 -13.78 4.17 -15.49
CA LEU A 78 -13.18 5.32 -14.79
C LEU A 78 -11.68 5.39 -15.04
N LEU A 79 -10.98 4.24 -14.94
CA LEU A 79 -9.56 4.19 -15.25
C LEU A 79 -9.29 4.50 -16.72
N ALA A 80 -10.06 3.92 -17.65
CA ALA A 80 -9.92 4.20 -19.07
C ALA A 80 -10.11 5.70 -19.39
N LYS A 81 -11.17 6.32 -18.84
CA LYS A 81 -11.41 7.76 -19.00
C LYS A 81 -10.22 8.58 -18.53
N ARG A 82 -9.67 8.23 -17.37
CA ARG A 82 -8.51 8.91 -16.80
C ARG A 82 -7.27 8.75 -17.68
N LEU A 83 -6.95 7.52 -18.12
CA LEU A 83 -5.79 7.27 -19.00
C LEU A 83 -5.92 8.00 -20.34
N LEU A 84 -7.15 8.11 -20.90
CA LEU A 84 -7.39 8.87 -22.11
C LEU A 84 -7.16 10.37 -21.95
N ALA A 85 -7.45 10.92 -20.77
CA ALA A 85 -7.31 12.34 -20.47
C ALA A 85 -5.88 12.72 -20.03
N GLU A 86 -5.20 11.84 -19.26
CA GLU A 86 -3.92 12.15 -18.61
C GLU A 86 -2.71 11.65 -19.39
N THR A 87 -2.88 10.74 -20.39
CA THR A 87 -1.76 10.10 -21.08
C THR A 87 -1.88 10.11 -22.59
N SER A 88 -0.74 9.97 -23.28
CA SER A 88 -0.67 9.80 -24.74
C SER A 88 -0.78 8.30 -25.17
N LEU A 89 -1.04 7.36 -24.27
CA LEU A 89 -1.10 5.94 -24.58
C LEU A 89 -2.09 5.65 -25.73
N PRO A 90 -1.75 4.78 -26.69
CA PRO A 90 -2.71 4.36 -27.72
C PRO A 90 -4.01 3.82 -27.11
N VAL A 91 -5.18 4.08 -27.76
CA VAL A 91 -6.49 3.64 -27.25
C VAL A 91 -6.52 2.14 -26.96
N THR A 92 -5.82 1.35 -27.77
CA THR A 92 -5.66 -0.11 -27.56
C THR A 92 -4.97 -0.41 -26.23
N ARG A 93 -3.87 0.26 -25.92
CA ARG A 93 -3.16 0.10 -24.63
C ARG A 93 -4.03 0.55 -23.47
N VAL A 94 -4.76 1.66 -23.61
CA VAL A 94 -5.70 2.12 -22.58
C VAL A 94 -6.78 1.08 -22.30
N ALA A 95 -7.36 0.44 -23.32
CA ALA A 95 -8.37 -0.59 -23.13
C ALA A 95 -7.84 -1.76 -22.27
N PHE A 96 -6.68 -2.31 -22.63
CA PHE A 96 -6.09 -3.44 -21.89
C PHE A 96 -5.57 -3.04 -20.51
N ALA A 97 -4.90 -1.91 -20.37
CA ALA A 97 -4.45 -1.38 -19.09
C ALA A 97 -5.60 -1.11 -18.09
N SER A 98 -6.81 -0.84 -18.63
CA SER A 98 -8.02 -0.65 -17.82
C SER A 98 -8.76 -1.96 -17.51
N GLY A 99 -8.20 -3.13 -17.87
CA GLY A 99 -8.75 -4.44 -17.54
C GLY A 99 -9.80 -4.96 -18.54
N PHE A 100 -9.98 -4.33 -19.70
CA PHE A 100 -10.80 -4.91 -20.77
C PHE A 100 -10.01 -5.98 -21.52
N GLN A 101 -10.66 -7.10 -21.82
CA GLN A 101 -10.09 -8.21 -22.60
C GLN A 101 -10.33 -8.09 -24.11
N SER A 102 -11.13 -7.12 -24.55
CA SER A 102 -11.51 -6.92 -25.94
C SER A 102 -11.69 -5.44 -26.26
N LEU A 103 -10.98 -4.96 -27.28
CA LEU A 103 -11.11 -3.59 -27.78
C LEU A 103 -12.51 -3.30 -28.32
N ARG A 104 -13.16 -4.30 -28.96
CA ARG A 104 -14.54 -4.18 -29.44
C ARG A 104 -15.51 -3.91 -28.29
N ARG A 105 -15.42 -4.73 -27.23
CA ARG A 105 -16.26 -4.57 -26.03
C ARG A 105 -15.96 -3.26 -25.31
N PHE A 106 -14.69 -2.88 -25.19
CA PHE A 106 -14.30 -1.59 -24.63
C PHE A 106 -14.98 -0.43 -25.36
N ASN A 107 -14.86 -0.36 -26.69
CA ASN A 107 -15.44 0.71 -27.48
C ASN A 107 -16.99 0.77 -27.36
N ALA A 108 -17.66 -0.39 -27.34
CA ALA A 108 -19.12 -0.46 -27.19
C ALA A 108 -19.55 0.09 -25.82
N VAL A 109 -19.00 -0.45 -24.75
CA VAL A 109 -19.37 -0.07 -23.37
C VAL A 109 -18.98 1.38 -23.07
N PHE A 110 -17.85 1.85 -23.59
CA PHE A 110 -17.40 3.23 -23.43
C PHE A 110 -18.37 4.22 -24.09
N ARG A 111 -18.77 3.95 -25.32
CA ARG A 111 -19.78 4.78 -26.06
C ARG A 111 -21.13 4.76 -25.36
N GLU A 112 -21.57 3.60 -24.90
CA GLU A 112 -22.84 3.48 -24.17
C GLU A 112 -22.84 4.37 -22.93
N ARG A 113 -21.73 4.33 -22.15
CA ARG A 113 -21.63 5.04 -20.86
C ARG A 113 -21.42 6.54 -21.02
N TYR A 114 -20.53 6.95 -21.92
CA TYR A 114 -20.12 8.36 -22.04
C TYR A 114 -20.71 9.08 -23.23
N ARG A 115 -21.46 8.39 -24.10
CA ARG A 115 -22.04 8.93 -25.36
C ARG A 115 -20.98 9.51 -26.30
N LEU A 116 -19.72 9.18 -26.11
CA LEU A 116 -18.56 9.61 -26.88
C LEU A 116 -17.66 8.40 -27.17
N SER A 117 -16.93 8.44 -28.29
CA SER A 117 -15.89 7.44 -28.52
C SER A 117 -14.65 7.76 -27.68
N PRO A 118 -13.80 6.74 -27.33
CA PRO A 118 -12.54 6.97 -26.63
C PRO A 118 -11.65 8.01 -27.33
N SER A 119 -11.57 7.96 -28.67
CA SER A 119 -10.79 8.91 -29.48
C SER A 119 -11.38 10.34 -29.48
N ALA A 120 -12.70 10.48 -29.39
CA ALA A 120 -13.34 11.78 -29.26
C ALA A 120 -13.04 12.40 -27.87
N LEU A 121 -13.13 11.61 -26.80
CA LEU A 121 -12.77 12.07 -25.47
C LEU A 121 -11.31 12.57 -25.42
N ARG A 122 -10.38 11.83 -26.02
CA ARG A 122 -8.96 12.22 -26.08
C ARG A 122 -8.75 13.56 -26.76
N ARG A 123 -9.43 13.79 -27.89
CA ARG A 123 -9.31 15.09 -28.59
C ARG A 123 -9.88 16.27 -27.80
N ALA A 124 -10.86 16.01 -26.96
CA ALA A 124 -11.49 17.02 -26.10
C ALA A 124 -10.72 17.25 -24.79
N ALA A 125 -9.82 16.35 -24.40
CA ALA A 125 -8.99 16.52 -23.21
C ALA A 125 -7.91 17.57 -23.45
N PRO A 126 -7.64 18.49 -22.48
CA PRO A 126 -6.47 19.37 -22.55
C PRO A 126 -5.21 18.49 -22.65
N SER A 127 -4.22 18.95 -23.43
CA SER A 127 -2.92 18.28 -23.51
C SER A 127 -2.41 18.04 -22.08
N GLY A 128 -2.03 16.79 -21.77
CA GLY A 128 -1.58 16.40 -20.43
C GLY A 128 -0.45 17.28 -19.90
N PRO A 129 -0.13 17.22 -18.60
CA PRO A 129 0.81 18.14 -17.96
C PRO A 129 2.15 18.11 -18.69
N ALA A 130 2.49 19.20 -19.34
CA ALA A 130 3.83 19.46 -19.84
C ALA A 130 4.70 19.79 -18.62
N GLY A 131 5.66 18.93 -18.28
CA GLY A 131 6.66 19.25 -17.27
C GLY A 131 6.96 18.22 -16.21
N SER A 132 6.33 17.03 -16.23
CA SER A 132 6.72 15.95 -15.30
C SER A 132 8.10 15.41 -15.67
N VAL A 133 9.01 15.32 -14.70
CA VAL A 133 10.31 14.66 -14.87
C VAL A 133 10.05 13.15 -14.98
N THR A 134 9.88 12.70 -16.21
CA THR A 134 9.77 11.25 -16.50
C THR A 134 11.18 10.69 -16.58
N PRO A 135 11.48 9.53 -15.97
CA PRO A 135 12.74 8.83 -16.19
C PRO A 135 12.97 8.59 -17.69
N ALA A 136 14.24 8.57 -18.12
CA ALA A 136 14.57 8.15 -19.47
C ALA A 136 14.11 6.70 -19.67
N GLY A 137 13.31 6.43 -20.70
CA GLY A 137 12.81 5.10 -21.01
C GLY A 137 11.28 5.03 -21.15
N ASP A 138 10.78 3.79 -21.15
CA ASP A 138 9.37 3.46 -21.39
C ASP A 138 8.51 3.65 -20.12
N PHE A 139 8.20 4.91 -19.78
CA PHE A 139 7.33 5.25 -18.66
C PHE A 139 6.07 5.99 -19.10
N VAL A 140 5.03 5.87 -18.29
CA VAL A 140 3.82 6.70 -18.35
C VAL A 140 3.61 7.36 -16.99
N THR A 141 3.32 8.65 -16.96
CA THR A 141 3.02 9.38 -15.73
C THR A 141 1.51 9.40 -15.49
N LEU A 142 1.13 9.12 -14.26
CA LEU A 142 -0.26 9.11 -13.77
C LEU A 142 -0.35 9.96 -12.50
N THR A 143 -1.54 10.55 -12.26
CA THR A 143 -1.82 11.30 -11.04
C THR A 143 -2.56 10.45 -10.02
N LEU A 144 -2.19 10.47 -8.76
CA LEU A 144 -2.89 9.80 -7.66
C LEU A 144 -3.32 10.84 -6.64
N ALA A 145 -4.60 11.27 -6.71
CA ALA A 145 -5.14 12.21 -5.76
C ALA A 145 -5.21 11.63 -4.34
N TYR A 146 -5.01 12.47 -3.35
CA TYR A 146 -5.18 12.19 -1.93
C TYR A 146 -5.99 13.29 -1.24
N ARG A 147 -6.43 13.07 -0.01
CA ARG A 147 -7.04 14.11 0.83
C ARG A 147 -5.95 14.81 1.63
N PRO A 148 -5.84 16.14 1.53
CA PRO A 148 -4.90 16.91 2.34
C PRO A 148 -5.37 16.99 3.81
N PRO A 149 -4.43 17.27 4.75
CA PRO A 149 -2.99 17.38 4.54
C PRO A 149 -2.28 16.04 4.35
N LEU A 150 -1.07 16.09 3.82
CA LEU A 150 -0.14 14.95 3.71
C LEU A 150 1.26 15.42 4.09
N ASP A 151 1.80 14.91 5.18
CA ASP A 151 3.21 15.11 5.53
C ASP A 151 4.08 14.19 4.66
N TRP A 152 4.33 14.63 3.42
CA TRP A 152 5.10 13.86 2.44
C TRP A 152 6.56 13.64 2.84
N PRO A 153 7.29 14.66 3.37
CA PRO A 153 8.66 14.45 3.84
C PRO A 153 8.75 13.39 4.94
N LEU A 154 7.82 13.40 5.89
CA LEU A 154 7.77 12.41 6.95
C LEU A 154 7.48 11.01 6.43
N LEU A 155 6.50 10.87 5.53
CA LEU A 155 6.19 9.57 4.91
C LEU A 155 7.40 9.03 4.14
N LEU A 156 8.10 9.89 3.39
CA LEU A 156 9.33 9.51 2.70
C LEU A 156 10.43 9.09 3.66
N GLY A 157 10.61 9.79 4.77
CA GLY A 157 11.56 9.43 5.82
C GLY A 157 11.29 8.02 6.38
N ARG A 158 10.03 7.69 6.63
CA ARG A 158 9.62 6.35 7.06
C ARG A 158 9.87 5.28 5.98
N LEU A 159 9.58 5.60 4.72
CA LEU A 159 9.84 4.68 3.61
C LEU A 159 11.35 4.54 3.31
N ALA A 160 12.15 5.56 3.63
CA ALA A 160 13.59 5.51 3.50
C ALA A 160 14.24 4.56 4.53
N GLN A 161 13.67 4.44 5.72
CA GLN A 161 14.09 3.44 6.71
C GLN A 161 13.91 2.01 6.18
N ASP A 162 12.96 1.81 5.27
CA ASP A 162 12.72 0.54 4.59
C ASP A 162 13.56 0.36 3.32
N ALA A 163 14.31 1.37 2.90
CA ALA A 163 15.01 1.32 1.62
C ALA A 163 16.13 0.27 1.62
N VAL A 164 16.14 -0.54 0.57
CA VAL A 164 17.22 -1.48 0.27
C VAL A 164 17.88 -1.03 -1.02
N PRO A 165 19.19 -0.78 -1.03
CA PRO A 165 19.92 -0.36 -2.22
C PRO A 165 19.65 -1.24 -3.44
N GLY A 166 19.33 -0.62 -4.54
CA GLY A 166 18.96 -1.29 -5.78
C GLY A 166 17.50 -1.69 -5.90
N VAL A 167 16.73 -1.79 -4.80
CA VAL A 167 15.28 -2.11 -4.81
C VAL A 167 14.45 -0.86 -4.61
N ILE A 168 14.79 -0.06 -3.61
CA ILE A 168 14.09 1.17 -3.22
C ILE A 168 15.10 2.30 -3.15
N SER A 169 14.74 3.45 -3.69
CA SER A 169 15.49 4.71 -3.59
C SER A 169 14.57 5.82 -3.11
N VAL A 170 15.03 6.58 -2.13
CA VAL A 170 14.37 7.80 -1.67
C VAL A 170 15.38 8.92 -1.78
N ASP A 171 15.18 9.85 -2.71
CA ASP A 171 16.09 10.95 -2.97
C ASP A 171 15.35 12.15 -3.57
N GLY A 172 15.79 13.37 -3.22
CA GLY A 172 15.26 14.61 -3.78
C GLY A 172 13.73 14.76 -3.68
N GLY A 173 13.12 14.29 -2.59
CA GLY A 173 11.66 14.32 -2.41
C GLY A 173 10.90 13.29 -3.24
N ARG A 174 11.59 12.32 -3.84
CA ARG A 174 11.03 11.26 -4.68
C ARG A 174 11.21 9.90 -4.05
N TYR A 175 10.27 9.02 -4.31
CA TYR A 175 10.32 7.61 -3.99
C TYR A 175 10.36 6.80 -5.28
N ALA A 176 11.33 5.93 -5.45
CA ALA A 176 11.43 5.03 -6.60
C ALA A 176 11.65 3.59 -6.13
N ARG A 177 11.09 2.62 -6.85
CA ARG A 177 11.29 1.21 -6.54
C ARG A 177 11.06 0.29 -7.72
N ALA A 178 11.69 -0.89 -7.65
CA ALA A 178 11.35 -2.04 -8.46
C ALA A 178 10.03 -2.67 -8.00
N VAL A 179 9.27 -3.17 -8.95
CA VAL A 179 7.95 -3.79 -8.72
C VAL A 179 7.86 -5.11 -9.49
N ARG A 180 7.40 -6.16 -8.79
CA ARG A 180 6.92 -7.41 -9.40
C ARG A 180 5.43 -7.53 -9.08
N LEU A 181 4.59 -7.66 -10.10
CA LEU A 181 3.15 -7.73 -9.94
C LEU A 181 2.52 -8.53 -11.07
N GLU A 182 1.75 -9.59 -10.74
CA GLU A 182 1.06 -10.46 -11.70
C GLU A 182 1.99 -10.96 -12.83
N GLY A 183 3.19 -11.43 -12.46
CA GLY A 183 4.20 -11.93 -13.39
C GLY A 183 4.87 -10.84 -14.24
N ARG A 184 4.58 -9.55 -14.00
CA ARG A 184 5.23 -8.41 -14.65
C ARG A 184 6.25 -7.77 -13.74
N THR A 185 7.31 -7.25 -14.34
CA THR A 185 8.37 -6.54 -13.62
C THR A 185 8.60 -5.17 -14.26
N GLY A 186 9.00 -4.21 -13.45
CA GLY A 186 9.28 -2.84 -13.89
C GLY A 186 9.62 -1.97 -12.70
N ALA A 187 9.55 -0.66 -12.88
CA ALA A 187 9.78 0.30 -11.81
C ALA A 187 8.68 1.36 -11.77
N ILE A 188 8.55 1.97 -10.60
CA ILE A 188 7.76 3.19 -10.39
C ILE A 188 8.64 4.28 -9.78
N MET A 189 8.27 5.53 -10.02
CA MET A 189 8.80 6.69 -9.31
C MET A 189 7.65 7.63 -8.95
N ALA A 190 7.57 8.04 -7.70
CA ALA A 190 6.52 8.90 -7.17
C ALA A 190 7.09 10.20 -6.59
N SER A 191 6.42 11.31 -6.84
CA SER A 191 6.69 12.63 -6.26
C SER A 191 5.39 13.32 -5.86
N ASN A 192 5.44 14.18 -4.87
CA ASN A 192 4.26 14.93 -4.42
C ASN A 192 4.13 16.27 -5.15
N VAL A 193 2.92 16.58 -5.58
CA VAL A 193 2.52 17.89 -6.09
C VAL A 193 1.52 18.48 -5.10
N GLU A 194 2.04 19.05 -4.02
CA GLU A 194 1.27 19.49 -2.86
C GLU A 194 0.17 20.49 -3.24
N ALA A 195 0.48 21.48 -4.07
CA ALA A 195 -0.46 22.50 -4.52
C ALA A 195 -1.73 21.94 -5.20
N LYS A 196 -1.67 20.68 -5.69
CA LYS A 196 -2.79 20.01 -6.35
C LYS A 196 -3.28 18.79 -5.57
N SER A 197 -2.75 18.53 -4.40
CA SER A 197 -3.10 17.39 -3.53
C SER A 197 -3.09 16.06 -4.29
N HIS A 198 -2.03 15.81 -5.06
CA HIS A 198 -1.83 14.52 -5.73
C HIS A 198 -0.34 14.12 -5.80
N LEU A 199 -0.11 12.83 -5.94
CA LEU A 199 1.20 12.31 -6.35
C LEU A 199 1.23 12.17 -7.87
N GLU A 200 2.35 12.57 -8.49
CA GLU A 200 2.72 12.15 -9.85
C GLU A 200 3.50 10.85 -9.75
N VAL A 201 3.05 9.82 -10.47
CA VAL A 201 3.68 8.51 -10.46
C VAL A 201 4.05 8.10 -11.88
N ALA A 202 5.35 8.03 -12.17
CA ALA A 202 5.86 7.41 -13.38
C ALA A 202 5.85 5.89 -13.21
N VAL A 203 5.29 5.17 -14.18
CA VAL A 203 5.10 3.72 -14.18
C VAL A 203 5.70 3.15 -15.45
N SER A 204 6.56 2.12 -15.33
CA SER A 204 7.10 1.40 -16.50
C SER A 204 5.97 0.84 -17.37
N LEU A 205 6.07 0.95 -18.69
CA LEU A 205 5.06 0.44 -19.63
C LEU A 205 4.86 -1.08 -19.52
N SER A 206 5.86 -1.82 -19.05
CA SER A 206 5.78 -3.25 -18.75
C SER A 206 4.73 -3.60 -17.69
N LEU A 207 4.43 -2.68 -16.77
CA LEU A 207 3.45 -2.85 -15.69
C LEU A 207 2.01 -2.48 -16.09
N LEU A 208 1.78 -1.93 -17.26
CA LEU A 208 0.44 -1.51 -17.71
C LEU A 208 -0.60 -2.65 -17.70
N PRO A 209 -0.28 -3.91 -18.05
CA PRO A 209 -1.27 -4.98 -17.94
C PRO A 209 -1.76 -5.25 -16.52
N ALA A 210 -0.94 -4.92 -15.50
CA ALA A 210 -1.26 -5.03 -14.07
C ALA A 210 -1.58 -3.65 -13.43
N LEU A 211 -2.02 -2.67 -14.22
CA LEU A 211 -2.16 -1.28 -13.74
C LEU A 211 -3.19 -1.13 -12.63
N MET A 212 -4.35 -1.80 -12.70
CA MET A 212 -5.37 -1.69 -11.65
C MET A 212 -4.84 -2.19 -10.28
N PRO A 213 -4.29 -3.38 -10.14
CA PRO A 213 -3.69 -3.82 -8.89
C PRO A 213 -2.48 -2.97 -8.48
N LEU A 214 -1.69 -2.46 -9.43
CA LEU A 214 -0.59 -1.55 -9.12
C LEU A 214 -1.10 -0.25 -8.47
N LEU A 215 -2.11 0.38 -9.04
CA LEU A 215 -2.70 1.60 -8.48
C LEU A 215 -3.27 1.38 -7.08
N ALA A 216 -3.93 0.23 -6.86
CA ALA A 216 -4.43 -0.13 -5.54
C ALA A 216 -3.29 -0.28 -4.51
N ARG A 217 -2.18 -0.93 -4.90
CA ARG A 217 -1.00 -1.09 -4.04
C ARG A 217 -0.28 0.22 -3.78
N LEU A 218 -0.18 1.12 -4.77
CA LEU A 218 0.39 2.46 -4.58
C LEU A 218 -0.46 3.31 -3.63
N ARG A 219 -1.79 3.24 -3.75
CA ARG A 219 -2.68 3.92 -2.81
C ARG A 219 -2.53 3.39 -1.39
N HIS A 220 -2.31 2.08 -1.25
CA HIS A 220 -2.02 1.45 0.03
C HIS A 220 -0.62 1.83 0.55
N LEU A 221 0.42 1.77 -0.29
CA LEU A 221 1.81 2.08 0.08
C LEU A 221 1.95 3.48 0.69
N PHE A 222 1.28 4.47 0.08
CA PHE A 222 1.32 5.86 0.49
C PHE A 222 0.12 6.30 1.34
N ASP A 223 -0.76 5.35 1.71
CA ASP A 223 -1.99 5.61 2.49
C ASP A 223 -2.82 6.79 1.94
N LEU A 224 -3.01 6.82 0.60
CA LEU A 224 -3.68 7.93 -0.09
C LEU A 224 -5.19 7.98 0.14
N ASP A 225 -5.73 6.93 0.71
CA ASP A 225 -7.16 6.79 0.99
C ASP A 225 -7.53 7.23 2.42
N ALA A 226 -6.56 7.64 3.23
CA ALA A 226 -6.80 8.15 4.58
C ALA A 226 -7.69 9.40 4.59
N GLU A 227 -8.38 9.60 5.72
CA GLU A 227 -9.19 10.78 6.03
C GLU A 227 -8.49 11.62 7.13
N PRO A 228 -7.44 12.38 6.79
CA PRO A 228 -6.60 13.02 7.80
C PRO A 228 -7.38 13.95 8.74
N SER A 229 -8.36 14.70 8.24
CA SER A 229 -9.16 15.59 9.08
C SER A 229 -9.91 14.86 10.20
N MET A 230 -10.40 13.64 9.92
CA MET A 230 -11.08 12.82 10.94
C MET A 230 -10.09 12.19 11.91
N VAL A 231 -8.99 11.66 11.40
CA VAL A 231 -7.93 11.03 12.19
C VAL A 231 -7.31 12.07 13.12
N ASP A 232 -6.87 13.19 12.58
CA ASP A 232 -6.20 14.27 13.30
C ASP A 232 -7.11 14.85 14.37
N ALA A 233 -8.39 15.12 14.06
CA ALA A 233 -9.35 15.64 15.03
C ALA A 233 -9.56 14.66 16.19
N HIS A 234 -9.71 13.36 15.90
CA HIS A 234 -9.86 12.34 16.92
C HIS A 234 -8.62 12.25 17.83
N LEU A 235 -7.44 12.14 17.25
CA LEU A 235 -6.20 12.00 18.02
C LEU A 235 -5.87 13.26 18.84
N ALA A 236 -6.17 14.43 18.29
CA ALA A 236 -5.99 15.70 19.02
C ALA A 236 -6.87 15.77 20.26
N GLN A 237 -8.13 15.31 20.19
CA GLN A 237 -9.05 15.27 21.34
C GLN A 237 -8.63 14.23 22.39
N HIS A 238 -7.83 13.23 22.00
CA HIS A 238 -7.44 12.10 22.86
C HIS A 238 -5.96 12.13 23.27
N GLY A 239 -5.39 13.35 23.43
CA GLY A 239 -4.09 13.56 24.06
C GLY A 239 -2.91 13.71 23.12
N LEU A 240 -3.07 13.57 21.80
CA LEU A 240 -2.01 13.74 20.82
C LEU A 240 -2.03 15.08 20.09
N GLY A 241 -2.77 16.08 20.61
CA GLY A 241 -2.98 17.37 19.95
C GLY A 241 -1.70 18.15 19.65
N ARG A 242 -0.64 18.01 20.46
CA ARG A 242 0.66 18.65 20.21
C ARG A 242 1.34 18.03 18.98
N SER A 243 1.40 16.72 18.91
CA SER A 243 2.01 15.97 17.82
C SER A 243 1.23 16.18 16.51
N VAL A 244 -0.11 16.14 16.56
CA VAL A 244 -0.98 16.40 15.40
C VAL A 244 -0.77 17.81 14.83
N ARG A 245 -0.65 18.85 15.67
CA ARG A 245 -0.38 20.21 15.18
C ARG A 245 0.99 20.35 14.53
N ARG A 246 1.98 19.60 15.00
CA ARG A 246 3.34 19.62 14.41
C ARG A 246 3.42 18.83 13.10
N HIS A 247 2.69 17.72 13.02
CA HIS A 247 2.69 16.79 11.90
C HIS A 247 1.26 16.45 11.47
N PRO A 248 0.54 17.40 10.84
CA PRO A 248 -0.82 17.14 10.37
C PRO A 248 -0.80 16.19 9.17
N GLY A 249 -1.75 15.26 9.13
CA GLY A 249 -1.90 14.37 7.99
C GLY A 249 -0.84 13.27 7.88
N ILE A 250 -0.35 12.80 9.02
CA ILE A 250 0.51 11.59 9.07
C ILE A 250 -0.15 10.44 8.34
N ARG A 251 0.66 9.63 7.67
CA ARG A 251 0.25 8.40 6.98
C ARG A 251 0.91 7.19 7.59
N ILE A 252 0.21 6.06 7.50
CA ILE A 252 0.78 4.74 7.81
C ILE A 252 1.47 4.24 6.55
N PRO A 253 2.82 4.09 6.53
CA PRO A 253 3.49 3.52 5.36
C PRO A 253 3.02 2.08 5.17
N GLY A 254 2.37 1.81 4.05
CA GLY A 254 1.90 0.49 3.68
C GLY A 254 3.01 -0.40 3.11
N ALA A 255 2.62 -1.37 2.29
CA ALA A 255 3.53 -2.29 1.63
C ALA A 255 3.21 -2.45 0.15
N MET A 256 4.23 -2.58 -0.69
CA MET A 256 4.04 -3.05 -2.06
C MET A 256 3.81 -4.57 -2.07
N GLU A 257 4.57 -5.30 -1.27
CA GLU A 257 4.45 -6.74 -1.05
C GLU A 257 4.47 -7.05 0.45
N GLY A 258 3.52 -7.86 0.92
CA GLY A 258 3.42 -8.16 2.36
C GLY A 258 4.60 -8.98 2.89
N PHE A 259 5.22 -9.81 2.04
CA PHE A 259 6.41 -10.57 2.43
C PHE A 259 7.61 -9.67 2.72
N GLU A 260 7.75 -8.56 2.01
CA GLU A 260 8.81 -7.57 2.25
C GLU A 260 8.73 -6.98 3.67
N VAL A 261 7.51 -6.65 4.12
CA VAL A 261 7.29 -6.18 5.49
C VAL A 261 7.60 -7.29 6.51
N ALA A 262 7.17 -8.53 6.22
CA ALA A 262 7.44 -9.66 7.11
C ALA A 262 8.94 -9.93 7.22
N LEU A 263 9.66 -9.95 6.10
CA LEU A 263 11.10 -10.16 6.06
C LEU A 263 11.83 -9.10 6.91
N ARG A 264 11.50 -7.82 6.70
CA ARG A 264 12.10 -6.72 7.45
C ARG A 264 11.77 -6.80 8.95
N SER A 265 10.51 -7.05 9.32
CA SER A 265 10.08 -7.08 10.72
C SER A 265 10.65 -8.27 11.51
N LEU A 266 11.15 -9.31 10.82
CA LEU A 266 11.74 -10.50 11.42
C LEU A 266 13.27 -10.49 11.41
N LEU A 267 13.90 -9.71 10.54
CA LEU A 267 15.34 -9.48 10.56
C LEU A 267 15.71 -8.45 11.64
N ASP A 268 17.00 -8.25 11.85
CA ASP A 268 17.48 -7.25 12.79
C ASP A 268 17.32 -5.85 12.22
N GLU A 269 16.53 -5.00 12.88
CA GLU A 269 16.34 -3.60 12.46
C GLU A 269 17.64 -2.78 12.60
N GLU A 270 18.54 -3.20 13.48
CA GLU A 270 19.82 -2.53 13.72
C GLU A 270 20.88 -2.88 12.67
N ASP A 271 20.77 -4.04 12.00
CA ASP A 271 21.68 -4.46 10.92
C ASP A 271 21.05 -4.27 9.53
N GLN A 272 21.10 -3.04 9.01
CA GLN A 272 20.65 -2.75 7.64
C GLN A 272 21.43 -3.55 6.59
N GLY A 273 22.70 -3.83 6.82
CA GLY A 273 23.53 -4.64 5.92
C GLY A 273 23.05 -6.08 5.80
N LEU A 274 22.34 -6.60 6.80
CA LEU A 274 21.77 -7.95 6.74
C LEU A 274 20.69 -8.07 5.68
N LEU A 275 19.76 -7.14 5.65
CA LEU A 275 18.71 -7.13 4.63
C LEU A 275 19.29 -6.94 3.22
N GLU A 276 20.32 -6.09 3.07
CA GLU A 276 21.05 -5.92 1.80
C GLU A 276 21.69 -7.22 1.33
N ARG A 277 22.34 -7.98 2.23
CA ARG A 277 22.93 -9.29 1.90
C ARG A 277 21.87 -10.29 1.45
N VAL A 278 20.76 -10.38 2.18
CA VAL A 278 19.63 -11.28 1.84
C VAL A 278 19.06 -10.92 0.46
N VAL A 279 18.78 -9.65 0.23
CA VAL A 279 18.28 -9.17 -1.08
C VAL A 279 19.35 -9.31 -2.17
N GLY A 280 20.62 -9.12 -1.83
CA GLY A 280 21.75 -9.30 -2.74
C GLY A 280 21.81 -10.71 -3.35
N VAL A 281 21.59 -11.73 -2.52
CA VAL A 281 21.68 -13.15 -2.90
C VAL A 281 20.34 -13.71 -3.38
N LEU A 282 19.25 -13.42 -2.67
CA LEU A 282 17.94 -14.01 -2.95
C LEU A 282 17.03 -13.12 -3.82
N GLY A 283 17.42 -11.87 -4.07
CA GLY A 283 16.75 -10.99 -5.00
C GLY A 283 17.10 -11.30 -6.47
N GLU A 284 16.54 -10.54 -7.39
CA GLU A 284 16.67 -10.74 -8.83
C GLU A 284 17.06 -9.44 -9.52
N GLY A 285 18.01 -9.49 -10.44
CA GLY A 285 18.41 -8.33 -11.24
C GLY A 285 17.25 -7.82 -12.10
N LEU A 286 17.15 -6.50 -12.26
CA LEU A 286 16.15 -5.84 -13.09
C LEU A 286 16.76 -4.63 -13.77
N GLU A 287 16.62 -4.52 -15.08
CA GLU A 287 16.92 -3.29 -15.79
C GLU A 287 15.70 -2.36 -15.77
N THR A 288 15.92 -1.13 -15.31
CA THR A 288 14.90 -0.08 -15.28
C THR A 288 15.51 1.22 -15.83
N GLY A 289 14.72 2.15 -16.26
CA GLY A 289 15.22 3.49 -16.62
C GLY A 289 15.64 4.35 -15.41
N ILE A 290 15.74 3.77 -14.20
CA ILE A 290 16.08 4.45 -12.94
C ILE A 290 17.40 3.86 -12.43
N PRO A 291 18.54 4.56 -12.48
CA PRO A 291 19.85 4.00 -12.15
C PRO A 291 19.97 3.40 -10.75
N GLN A 292 19.24 3.97 -9.77
CA GLN A 292 19.26 3.52 -8.38
C GLN A 292 18.36 2.29 -8.14
N VAL A 293 17.52 1.91 -9.13
CA VAL A 293 16.55 0.81 -9.01
C VAL A 293 16.89 -0.25 -10.05
N ARG A 294 17.60 -1.29 -9.63
CA ARG A 294 18.18 -2.32 -10.53
C ARG A 294 17.98 -3.75 -10.06
N ARG A 295 17.14 -3.94 -9.03
CA ARG A 295 16.92 -5.25 -8.40
C ARG A 295 15.51 -5.36 -7.83
N LEU A 296 14.94 -6.55 -7.91
CA LEU A 296 13.73 -6.94 -7.20
C LEU A 296 14.10 -7.59 -5.87
N GLY A 297 13.27 -7.37 -4.85
CA GLY A 297 13.36 -8.10 -3.60
C GLY A 297 13.07 -9.60 -3.77
N PRO A 298 13.47 -10.45 -2.80
CA PRO A 298 13.19 -11.87 -2.82
C PRO A 298 11.70 -12.14 -2.65
N THR A 299 11.19 -13.15 -3.37
CA THR A 299 9.82 -13.65 -3.15
C THR A 299 9.77 -14.62 -1.97
N ALA A 300 8.59 -14.78 -1.36
CA ALA A 300 8.37 -15.78 -0.33
C ALA A 300 8.74 -17.19 -0.83
N ALA A 301 8.35 -17.54 -2.06
CA ALA A 301 8.69 -18.84 -2.66
C ALA A 301 10.20 -19.07 -2.76
N ARG A 302 10.97 -18.04 -3.16
CA ARG A 302 12.43 -18.15 -3.27
C ARG A 302 13.12 -18.30 -1.91
N VAL A 303 12.64 -17.57 -0.90
CA VAL A 303 13.15 -17.70 0.47
C VAL A 303 12.76 -19.05 1.08
N ALA A 304 11.54 -19.52 0.86
CA ALA A 304 11.11 -20.86 1.28
C ALA A 304 11.97 -21.97 0.68
N GLN A 305 12.30 -21.85 -0.61
CA GLN A 305 13.17 -22.79 -1.33
C GLN A 305 14.60 -22.77 -0.81
N ALA A 306 15.15 -21.58 -0.52
CA ALA A 306 16.51 -21.43 0.03
C ALA A 306 16.61 -21.99 1.45
N GLY A 307 15.55 -21.88 2.23
CA GLY A 307 15.46 -22.37 3.59
C GLY A 307 16.24 -21.58 4.64
N ALA A 308 16.11 -21.97 5.91
CA ALA A 308 16.75 -21.30 7.02
C ALA A 308 18.29 -21.35 6.97
N SER A 309 18.86 -22.46 6.48
CA SER A 309 20.32 -22.63 6.42
C SER A 309 20.98 -21.59 5.51
N ALA A 310 20.38 -21.26 4.37
CA ALA A 310 20.89 -20.22 3.48
C ALA A 310 20.85 -18.84 4.14
N LEU A 311 19.79 -18.53 4.89
CA LEU A 311 19.70 -17.27 5.65
C LEU A 311 20.77 -17.19 6.76
N VAL A 312 21.05 -18.30 7.45
CA VAL A 312 22.12 -18.36 8.46
C VAL A 312 23.49 -18.09 7.82
N GLN A 313 23.76 -18.64 6.63
CA GLN A 313 25.01 -18.36 5.89
C GLN A 313 25.17 -16.89 5.52
N LEU A 314 24.05 -16.16 5.38
CA LEU A 314 24.03 -14.72 5.12
C LEU A 314 24.17 -13.87 6.39
N GLY A 315 24.29 -14.52 7.57
CA GLY A 315 24.47 -13.85 8.87
C GLY A 315 23.19 -13.68 9.68
N VAL A 316 22.05 -14.23 9.24
CA VAL A 316 20.81 -14.22 10.03
C VAL A 316 20.95 -15.20 11.19
N SER A 317 20.61 -14.80 12.42
CA SER A 317 20.58 -15.70 13.56
C SER A 317 19.63 -16.89 13.29
N ARG A 318 19.98 -18.08 13.78
CA ARG A 318 19.22 -19.32 13.51
C ARG A 318 17.73 -19.15 13.80
N ARG A 319 17.37 -18.61 14.95
CA ARG A 319 15.98 -18.40 15.36
C ARG A 319 15.20 -17.52 14.38
N ARG A 320 15.81 -16.40 13.93
CA ARG A 320 15.19 -15.49 12.95
C ARG A 320 15.13 -16.13 11.56
N ALA A 321 16.15 -16.86 11.16
CA ALA A 321 16.18 -17.57 9.89
C ALA A 321 15.05 -18.62 9.80
N GLU A 322 14.81 -19.36 10.88
CA GLU A 322 13.72 -20.34 10.98
C GLU A 322 12.36 -19.65 10.91
N ALA A 323 12.15 -18.53 11.61
CA ALA A 323 10.91 -17.75 11.56
C ALA A 323 10.65 -17.19 10.16
N VAL A 324 11.64 -16.58 9.51
CA VAL A 324 11.54 -16.06 8.13
C VAL A 324 11.22 -17.18 7.15
N ALA A 325 11.91 -18.32 7.23
CA ALA A 325 11.66 -19.46 6.36
C ALA A 325 10.26 -20.07 6.58
N ALA A 326 9.77 -20.09 7.82
CA ALA A 326 8.43 -20.59 8.14
C ALA A 326 7.33 -19.66 7.58
N VAL A 327 7.47 -18.33 7.77
CA VAL A 327 6.56 -17.34 7.16
C VAL A 327 6.59 -17.45 5.63
N ALA A 328 7.77 -17.57 5.04
CA ALA A 328 7.95 -17.71 3.61
C ALA A 328 7.24 -18.96 3.06
N ARG A 329 7.38 -20.12 3.72
CA ARG A 329 6.68 -21.38 3.37
C ARG A 329 5.18 -21.23 3.49
N ALA A 330 4.69 -20.73 4.62
CA ALA A 330 3.25 -20.53 4.83
C ALA A 330 2.61 -19.64 3.74
N MET A 331 3.36 -18.61 3.27
CA MET A 331 2.91 -17.78 2.16
C MET A 331 3.00 -18.48 0.81
N ALA A 332 4.07 -19.23 0.53
CA ALA A 332 4.26 -19.94 -0.72
C ALA A 332 3.22 -21.07 -0.91
N GLU A 333 2.83 -21.73 0.16
CA GLU A 333 1.79 -22.77 0.21
C GLU A 333 0.37 -22.19 0.24
N GLY A 334 0.20 -20.88 0.33
CA GLY A 334 -1.09 -20.20 0.34
C GLY A 334 -1.83 -20.20 1.67
N GLY A 335 -1.23 -20.74 2.73
CA GLY A 335 -1.79 -20.77 4.09
C GLY A 335 -1.78 -19.41 4.78
N LEU A 336 -0.85 -18.52 4.40
CA LEU A 336 -0.73 -17.17 4.92
C LEU A 336 -0.81 -16.15 3.78
N ARG A 337 -1.74 -15.20 3.86
CA ARG A 337 -1.93 -14.15 2.85
C ARG A 337 -1.71 -12.77 3.46
N LEU A 338 -0.57 -12.14 3.17
CA LEU A 338 -0.21 -10.81 3.66
C LEU A 338 -0.55 -9.74 2.61
N GLN A 339 -1.84 -9.43 2.46
CA GLN A 339 -2.33 -8.44 1.50
C GLN A 339 -3.62 -7.76 2.01
N PRO A 340 -3.92 -6.54 1.54
CA PRO A 340 -5.18 -5.88 1.88
C PRO A 340 -6.39 -6.75 1.55
N GLY A 341 -7.35 -6.80 2.49
CA GLY A 341 -8.54 -7.65 2.37
C GLY A 341 -8.40 -9.06 2.91
N SER A 342 -7.25 -9.46 3.46
CA SER A 342 -7.13 -10.66 4.30
C SER A 342 -7.81 -10.44 5.66
N ASP A 343 -8.22 -11.52 6.32
CA ASP A 343 -8.75 -11.44 7.68
C ASP A 343 -7.64 -11.09 8.66
N VAL A 344 -7.69 -9.89 9.21
CA VAL A 344 -6.65 -9.35 10.09
C VAL A 344 -6.45 -10.18 11.35
N VAL A 345 -7.56 -10.59 11.99
CA VAL A 345 -7.51 -11.35 13.25
C VAL A 345 -6.96 -12.75 13.01
N ALA A 346 -7.46 -13.43 11.98
CA ALA A 346 -6.96 -14.75 11.60
C ALA A 346 -5.48 -14.70 11.18
N THR A 347 -5.10 -13.71 10.38
CA THR A 347 -3.70 -13.54 9.93
C THR A 347 -2.76 -13.23 11.10
N HIS A 348 -3.17 -12.33 12.01
CA HIS A 348 -2.37 -12.00 13.19
C HIS A 348 -2.16 -13.23 14.08
N ARG A 349 -3.21 -14.04 14.31
CA ARG A 349 -3.11 -15.30 15.05
C ARG A 349 -2.17 -16.29 14.36
N ALA A 350 -2.35 -16.51 13.07
CA ALA A 350 -1.49 -17.41 12.30
C ALA A 350 -0.01 -17.00 12.34
N LEU A 351 0.28 -15.70 12.33
CA LEU A 351 1.65 -15.20 12.50
C LEU A 351 2.21 -15.53 13.88
N LEU A 352 1.41 -15.39 14.96
CA LEU A 352 1.83 -15.70 16.32
C LEU A 352 2.01 -17.20 16.59
N GLU A 353 1.39 -18.08 15.79
CA GLU A 353 1.59 -19.54 15.85
C GLU A 353 2.92 -19.96 15.23
N ILE A 354 3.59 -19.08 14.46
CA ILE A 354 4.92 -19.36 13.90
C ILE A 354 6.00 -19.08 14.96
N GLU A 355 6.78 -20.10 15.31
CA GLU A 355 7.87 -19.96 16.26
C GLU A 355 8.86 -18.87 15.82
N GLY A 356 9.25 -18.00 16.74
CA GLY A 356 10.14 -16.87 16.47
C GLY A 356 9.46 -15.59 16.00
N VAL A 357 8.16 -15.62 15.67
CA VAL A 357 7.37 -14.41 15.36
C VAL A 357 6.80 -13.84 16.64
N GLY A 358 7.33 -12.70 17.07
CA GLY A 358 6.86 -11.97 18.26
C GLY A 358 5.62 -11.11 17.95
N GLU A 359 4.89 -10.71 19.03
CA GLU A 359 3.68 -9.89 18.90
C GLU A 359 3.95 -8.53 18.23
N ARG A 360 5.09 -7.88 18.51
CA ARG A 360 5.48 -6.63 17.87
C ARG A 360 5.55 -6.83 16.35
N SER A 361 6.32 -7.81 15.89
CA SER A 361 6.48 -8.11 14.45
C SER A 361 5.15 -8.49 13.81
N ALA A 362 4.36 -9.40 14.42
CA ALA A 362 3.05 -9.79 13.92
C ALA A 362 2.11 -8.58 13.76
N THR A 363 2.08 -7.67 14.74
CA THR A 363 1.23 -6.48 14.71
C THR A 363 1.69 -5.48 13.64
N ILE A 364 3.00 -5.23 13.48
CA ILE A 364 3.55 -4.37 12.43
C ILE A 364 3.25 -4.96 11.04
N ILE A 365 3.40 -6.27 10.87
CA ILE A 365 3.07 -6.95 9.61
C ILE A 365 1.61 -6.72 9.24
N VAL A 366 0.66 -6.98 10.13
CA VAL A 366 -0.76 -6.79 9.81
C VAL A 366 -1.14 -5.31 9.67
N MET A 367 -0.51 -4.41 10.42
CA MET A 367 -0.70 -2.97 10.29
C MET A 367 -0.39 -2.52 8.87
N ARG A 368 0.79 -2.90 8.36
CA ARG A 368 1.32 -2.38 7.10
C ARG A 368 0.90 -3.20 5.88
N ALA A 369 0.92 -4.52 5.95
CA ALA A 369 0.60 -5.40 4.83
C ALA A 369 -0.91 -5.54 4.60
N LEU A 370 -1.73 -5.55 5.66
CA LEU A 370 -3.18 -5.72 5.56
C LEU A 370 -3.96 -4.39 5.62
N TYR A 371 -3.27 -3.28 5.87
CA TYR A 371 -3.90 -1.96 6.07
C TYR A 371 -4.88 -1.96 7.24
N TRP A 372 -4.38 -2.25 8.44
CA TRP A 372 -5.19 -2.22 9.65
C TRP A 372 -4.98 -0.93 10.46
N PRO A 373 -5.86 0.08 10.34
CA PRO A 373 -5.68 1.38 10.99
C PRO A 373 -5.80 1.32 12.52
N ASP A 374 -6.37 0.24 13.07
CA ASP A 374 -6.50 0.03 14.51
C ASP A 374 -5.46 -0.96 15.08
N ALA A 375 -4.42 -1.29 14.33
CA ALA A 375 -3.27 -2.03 14.85
C ALA A 375 -2.47 -1.18 15.83
N PHE A 376 -2.02 -1.79 16.94
CA PHE A 376 -1.17 -1.09 17.90
C PHE A 376 -0.19 -2.07 18.54
N PRO A 377 1.12 -1.97 18.25
CA PRO A 377 2.12 -2.91 18.75
C PRO A 377 2.46 -2.64 20.22
N THR A 378 1.60 -3.09 21.14
CA THR A 378 1.79 -2.88 22.60
C THR A 378 3.05 -3.49 23.16
N ALA A 379 3.74 -4.35 22.42
CA ALA A 379 5.03 -4.93 22.77
C ALA A 379 6.22 -4.08 22.32
N ASP A 380 5.99 -2.90 21.74
CA ASP A 380 7.04 -1.99 21.30
C ASP A 380 7.52 -1.11 22.48
N PRO A 381 8.80 -1.21 22.90
CA PRO A 381 9.32 -0.41 24.02
C PRO A 381 9.33 1.10 23.73
N ALA A 382 9.52 1.51 22.46
CA ALA A 382 9.52 2.92 22.10
C ALA A 382 8.12 3.54 22.31
N LEU A 383 7.07 2.83 21.94
CA LEU A 383 5.70 3.28 22.21
C LEU A 383 5.40 3.37 23.70
N GLN A 384 5.93 2.45 24.49
CA GLN A 384 5.76 2.47 25.94
C GLN A 384 6.40 3.72 26.56
N ARG A 385 7.63 4.06 26.14
CA ARG A 385 8.32 5.27 26.61
C ARG A 385 7.62 6.54 26.14
N ALA A 386 7.31 6.64 24.85
CA ALA A 386 6.63 7.80 24.26
C ALA A 386 5.28 8.11 24.91
N ALA A 387 4.55 7.07 25.28
CA ALA A 387 3.26 7.20 25.96
C ALA A 387 3.40 7.45 27.47
N GLY A 388 4.62 7.41 28.03
CA GLY A 388 4.85 7.53 29.48
C GLY A 388 4.22 6.40 30.28
N ALA A 389 4.00 5.22 29.68
CA ALA A 389 3.36 4.10 30.32
C ALA A 389 4.36 3.28 31.14
N ALA A 390 4.07 3.02 32.42
CA ALA A 390 4.94 2.24 33.30
C ALA A 390 4.96 0.75 32.94
N SER A 391 3.96 0.28 32.21
CA SER A 391 3.84 -1.13 31.82
C SER A 391 3.13 -1.29 30.48
N ARG A 392 3.34 -2.45 29.85
CA ARG A 392 2.62 -2.85 28.64
C ARG A 392 1.10 -2.90 28.84
N ARG A 393 0.64 -3.26 30.04
CA ARG A 393 -0.78 -3.26 30.37
C ARG A 393 -1.34 -1.83 30.35
N GLU A 394 -0.66 -0.91 30.98
CA GLU A 394 -1.03 0.50 30.98
C GLU A 394 -1.02 1.10 29.57
N LEU A 395 0.00 0.81 28.77
CA LEU A 395 0.05 1.22 27.37
C LEU A 395 -1.18 0.71 26.58
N ARG A 396 -1.60 -0.52 26.81
CA ARG A 396 -2.80 -1.10 26.19
C ARG A 396 -4.06 -0.36 26.61
N GLU A 397 -4.21 -0.06 27.90
CA GLU A 397 -5.33 0.69 28.44
C GLU A 397 -5.36 2.12 27.90
N GLN A 398 -4.22 2.78 27.83
CA GLN A 398 -4.10 4.11 27.20
C GLN A 398 -4.45 4.09 25.72
N ALA A 399 -4.07 3.05 24.98
CA ALA A 399 -4.31 2.95 23.54
C ALA A 399 -5.80 2.82 23.18
N GLU A 400 -6.67 2.38 24.11
CA GLU A 400 -8.10 2.25 23.85
C GLU A 400 -8.78 3.58 23.47
N ARG A 401 -8.28 4.71 23.97
CA ARG A 401 -8.81 6.06 23.64
C ARG A 401 -8.55 6.49 22.20
N TRP A 402 -7.56 5.86 21.51
CA TRP A 402 -7.21 6.19 20.13
C TRP A 402 -7.93 5.33 19.10
N ARG A 403 -8.79 4.38 19.54
CA ARG A 403 -9.62 3.61 18.60
C ARG A 403 -10.54 4.54 17.81
N PRO A 404 -10.73 4.24 16.53
CA PRO A 404 -10.22 3.11 15.73
C PRO A 404 -8.92 3.45 14.96
N TRP A 405 -8.18 4.48 15.39
CA TRP A 405 -7.03 5.03 14.69
C TRP A 405 -5.70 4.79 15.42
N ARG A 406 -5.60 3.67 16.17
CA ARG A 406 -4.43 3.37 17.01
C ARG A 406 -3.12 3.27 16.23
N ALA A 407 -3.16 2.82 14.96
CA ALA A 407 -1.97 2.77 14.13
C ALA A 407 -1.41 4.17 13.79
N TYR A 408 -2.29 5.15 13.59
CA TYR A 408 -1.87 6.56 13.43
C TYR A 408 -1.34 7.13 14.75
N ALA A 409 -1.98 6.80 15.88
CA ALA A 409 -1.44 7.17 17.20
C ALA A 409 -0.03 6.62 17.40
N ALA A 410 0.24 5.38 17.00
CA ALA A 410 1.58 4.79 17.03
C ALA A 410 2.58 5.59 16.17
N GLN A 411 2.18 6.05 14.97
CA GLN A 411 3.04 6.88 14.13
C GLN A 411 3.42 8.20 14.83
N HIS A 412 2.46 8.86 15.50
CA HIS A 412 2.73 10.08 16.28
C HIS A 412 3.65 9.83 17.47
N LEU A 413 3.46 8.71 18.19
CA LEU A 413 4.29 8.35 19.35
C LEU A 413 5.72 8.00 18.95
N TRP A 414 5.93 7.26 17.86
CA TRP A 414 7.28 6.98 17.37
C TRP A 414 8.06 8.24 17.01
N LEU A 415 7.39 9.32 16.56
CA LEU A 415 8.07 10.59 16.29
C LEU A 415 8.56 11.32 17.54
N GLU A 416 7.95 11.07 18.70
CA GLU A 416 8.40 11.67 19.96
C GLU A 416 9.66 11.01 20.52
N GLU A 417 9.92 9.75 20.14
CA GLU A 417 11.11 8.97 20.54
C GLU A 417 12.29 9.14 19.58
N GLU A 418 12.04 9.46 18.30
CA GLU A 418 13.12 9.67 17.35
C GLU A 418 13.77 11.03 17.58
N PRO A 419 15.13 11.12 17.68
CA PRO A 419 15.79 12.41 17.56
C PRO A 419 15.38 13.00 16.21
N SER A 420 14.93 14.27 16.23
CA SER A 420 14.47 14.99 15.03
C SER A 420 15.39 14.67 13.86
N PRO A 421 14.87 14.17 12.72
CA PRO A 421 15.71 13.90 11.57
C PRO A 421 16.42 15.18 11.21
N VAL A 422 17.74 15.18 11.22
CA VAL A 422 18.57 16.26 10.70
C VAL A 422 18.28 16.26 9.19
N ILE A 423 17.33 17.08 8.76
CA ILE A 423 17.13 17.37 7.35
C ILE A 423 18.43 18.03 6.90
N PRO A 424 19.20 17.43 5.96
CA PRO A 424 20.37 18.12 5.42
C PRO A 424 19.85 19.44 4.86
N SER A 425 20.29 20.56 5.45
CA SER A 425 20.00 21.89 4.95
C SER A 425 20.42 21.90 3.49
N ALA A 426 19.44 22.02 2.59
CA ALA A 426 19.72 22.34 1.20
C ALA A 426 20.63 23.55 1.20
N ALA A 427 21.81 23.41 0.60
CA ALA A 427 22.82 24.45 0.52
C ALA A 427 22.15 25.78 0.19
N ARG A 428 22.33 26.76 1.06
CA ARG A 428 21.96 28.16 0.78
C ARG A 428 22.73 28.54 -0.49
N ASP A 429 21.99 28.83 -1.53
CA ASP A 429 22.51 29.41 -2.77
C ASP A 429 23.20 30.74 -2.43
N PRO A 430 24.52 30.90 -2.63
CA PRO A 430 25.24 32.13 -2.27
C PRO A 430 25.19 33.21 -3.35
N ALA A 431 24.13 33.28 -4.18
CA ALA A 431 24.02 34.24 -5.25
C ALA A 431 22.71 35.05 -5.20
N ARG A 432 22.63 36.01 -4.25
CA ARG A 432 21.89 37.25 -4.44
C ARG A 432 22.80 38.42 -4.11
N PRO A 433 23.24 39.18 -5.10
CA PRO A 433 23.82 40.51 -4.88
C PRO A 433 22.71 41.51 -4.54
N SER A 434 23.02 42.40 -3.63
CA SER A 434 22.29 43.56 -3.13
C SER A 434 21.67 44.47 -4.19
#